data_1a6cab5b29704167182cab5be63a0025
#
_entry.id   1a6cab5b29704167182cab5be63a0025
#
_cell.length_a   1.000
_cell.length_b   1.000
_cell.length_c   1.000
_cell.angle_alpha   90.00
_cell.angle_beta   90.00
_cell.angle_gamma   90.00
#
_symmetry.space_group_name_H-M   'P 1'
#
loop_
_entity.id
_entity.type
_entity.pdbx_description
1 polymer ?
#
loop_
_entity_poly.entity_id
_entity_poly.type
_entity_poly.pdbx_seq_one_letter_code
_entity_poly.pdbx_strand_id
1 'polypeptide(L)'
;MQGQLVCVSCDAGYEIRGGVPRFAPVLARTENRTARAFGYEWKHYSELGDRYRQQFLDWIHPVQPEFFRGKTVLEGGCGKGRHTLLAAEFGAAEVVAVDLSDAVDVAFQNTRGMENAHIVQGDIHRLPLSPVFDYGFSVGVLHHLPDPERGFASLLSKIRAGGHVSAWVYGREGNGWIVHLVSPLRSITSRVPPRWLDSISAVLTLPVFFTTRLVYGPSGGRLFGHSLPYGEYLSYIAPFPFREQRSIVFDHLAAPISHYLRGDDFTGWFEARGLGEVTVDRHNANSWRGFARIPTTVDR
;
A
#
# COMPACT_ATOMS: atom_id res chain seq x y z
N MET A 1 -14.74 -21.53 2.93
CA MET A 1 -16.18 -21.19 2.72
C MET A 1 -16.34 -20.81 1.26
N GLN A 2 -17.38 -21.31 0.61
CA GLN A 2 -17.77 -20.90 -0.75
C GLN A 2 -19.24 -20.47 -0.70
N GLY A 3 -19.64 -19.54 -1.56
CA GLY A 3 -21.00 -19.01 -1.58
C GLY A 3 -21.15 -17.94 -2.66
N GLN A 4 -22.28 -17.26 -2.64
CA GLN A 4 -22.58 -16.16 -3.54
C GLN A 4 -23.26 -15.03 -2.75
N LEU A 5 -22.85 -13.80 -2.99
CA LEU A 5 -23.57 -12.59 -2.61
C LEU A 5 -24.44 -12.15 -3.79
N VAL A 6 -25.67 -11.78 -3.52
CA VAL A 6 -26.58 -11.23 -4.55
C VAL A 6 -26.93 -9.81 -4.17
N CYS A 7 -26.77 -8.87 -5.10
CA CYS A 7 -27.16 -7.49 -4.91
C CYS A 7 -28.69 -7.37 -4.85
N VAL A 8 -29.21 -6.82 -3.77
CA VAL A 8 -30.66 -6.68 -3.57
C VAL A 8 -31.34 -5.66 -4.51
N SER A 9 -30.56 -4.83 -5.18
CA SER A 9 -31.08 -3.80 -6.08
C SER A 9 -31.00 -4.14 -7.56
N CYS A 10 -30.10 -5.06 -7.98
CA CYS A 10 -29.90 -5.37 -9.41
C CYS A 10 -29.67 -6.86 -9.69
N ASP A 11 -29.85 -7.75 -8.70
CA ASP A 11 -29.67 -9.20 -8.75
C ASP A 11 -28.29 -9.67 -9.25
N ALA A 12 -27.31 -8.78 -9.34
CA ALA A 12 -25.94 -9.15 -9.71
C ALA A 12 -25.34 -10.09 -8.65
N GLY A 13 -24.82 -11.23 -9.12
CA GLY A 13 -24.17 -12.23 -8.27
C GLY A 13 -22.67 -12.04 -8.18
N TYR A 14 -22.11 -12.16 -6.97
CA TYR A 14 -20.68 -12.10 -6.72
C TYR A 14 -20.23 -13.35 -5.97
N GLU A 15 -19.21 -14.01 -6.49
CA GLU A 15 -18.68 -15.25 -5.89
C GLU A 15 -17.98 -14.97 -4.55
N ILE A 16 -18.20 -15.85 -3.56
CA ILE A 16 -17.35 -15.97 -2.39
C ILE A 16 -16.45 -17.18 -2.60
N ARG A 17 -15.16 -16.96 -2.77
CA ARG A 17 -14.18 -18.02 -2.97
C ARG A 17 -13.13 -17.98 -1.85
N GLY A 18 -12.94 -19.11 -1.17
CA GLY A 18 -12.00 -19.22 -0.06
C GLY A 18 -12.33 -18.31 1.14
N GLY A 19 -13.58 -17.90 1.32
CA GLY A 19 -14.01 -16.98 2.35
C GLY A 19 -13.97 -15.49 1.95
N VAL A 20 -13.47 -15.18 0.75
CA VAL A 20 -13.30 -13.81 0.25
C VAL A 20 -14.33 -13.49 -0.82
N PRO A 21 -15.18 -12.46 -0.66
CA PRO A 21 -16.05 -11.93 -1.71
C PRO A 21 -15.23 -11.34 -2.87
N ARG A 22 -15.66 -11.62 -4.11
CA ARG A 22 -14.97 -11.24 -5.35
C ARG A 22 -15.78 -10.23 -6.14
N PHE A 23 -15.44 -8.94 -5.99
CA PHE A 23 -16.05 -7.83 -6.74
C PHE A 23 -15.12 -7.30 -7.84
N ALA A 24 -14.02 -8.02 -8.15
CA ALA A 24 -13.06 -7.57 -9.14
C ALA A 24 -13.70 -7.51 -10.54
N PRO A 25 -13.62 -6.36 -11.24
CA PRO A 25 -14.11 -6.23 -12.61
C PRO A 25 -13.20 -6.98 -13.59
N VAL A 26 -13.63 -7.09 -14.85
CA VAL A 26 -12.73 -7.46 -15.94
C VAL A 26 -11.69 -6.35 -16.11
N LEU A 27 -10.42 -6.68 -15.90
CA LEU A 27 -9.33 -5.73 -15.89
C LEU A 27 -8.78 -5.45 -17.28
N ALA A 28 -8.36 -4.21 -17.55
CA ALA A 28 -7.52 -3.88 -18.66
C ALA A 28 -6.17 -4.64 -18.60
N ARG A 29 -5.50 -4.81 -19.74
CA ARG A 29 -4.27 -5.63 -19.84
C ARG A 29 -3.16 -5.18 -18.90
N THR A 30 -3.00 -3.88 -18.71
CA THR A 30 -1.95 -3.32 -17.83
C THR A 30 -2.29 -3.48 -16.36
N GLU A 31 -3.54 -3.22 -15.97
CA GLU A 31 -4.04 -3.43 -14.61
C GLU A 31 -3.93 -4.91 -14.22
N ASN A 32 -4.30 -5.81 -15.14
CA ASN A 32 -4.16 -7.26 -14.93
C ASN A 32 -2.70 -7.65 -14.69
N ARG A 33 -1.74 -7.06 -15.42
CA ARG A 33 -0.31 -7.33 -15.17
C ARG A 33 0.13 -6.82 -13.80
N THR A 34 -0.28 -5.62 -13.41
CA THR A 34 -0.01 -5.06 -12.08
C THR A 34 -0.57 -5.98 -10.99
N ALA A 35 -1.85 -6.33 -11.06
CA ALA A 35 -2.50 -7.23 -10.11
C ALA A 35 -1.82 -8.62 -10.04
N ARG A 36 -1.41 -9.18 -11.19
CA ARG A 36 -0.69 -10.47 -11.24
C ARG A 36 0.71 -10.39 -10.63
N ALA A 37 1.43 -9.29 -10.83
CA ALA A 37 2.76 -9.09 -10.28
C ALA A 37 2.69 -9.02 -8.74
N PHE A 38 1.81 -8.17 -8.19
CA PHE A 38 1.59 -8.08 -6.75
C PHE A 38 0.98 -9.35 -6.15
N GLY A 39 0.04 -9.99 -6.85
CA GLY A 39 -0.51 -11.28 -6.43
C GLY A 39 0.57 -12.37 -6.31
N TYR A 40 1.53 -12.42 -7.24
CA TYR A 40 2.70 -13.29 -7.15
C TYR A 40 3.60 -12.90 -5.98
N GLU A 41 3.94 -11.62 -5.87
CA GLU A 41 4.82 -11.11 -4.83
C GLU A 41 4.30 -11.48 -3.44
N TRP A 42 3.06 -11.13 -3.13
CA TRP A 42 2.51 -11.37 -1.80
C TRP A 42 2.24 -12.84 -1.49
N LYS A 43 2.00 -13.68 -2.51
CA LYS A 43 1.98 -15.14 -2.34
C LYS A 43 3.36 -15.71 -2.03
N HIS A 44 4.41 -15.15 -2.64
CA HIS A 44 5.79 -15.59 -2.43
C HIS A 44 6.40 -15.04 -1.14
N TYR A 45 6.08 -13.79 -0.79
CA TYR A 45 6.56 -13.07 0.40
C TYR A 45 5.45 -12.90 1.44
N SER A 46 4.75 -13.99 1.77
CA SER A 46 3.53 -13.99 2.60
C SER A 46 3.76 -13.72 4.08
N GLU A 47 4.98 -13.91 4.58
CA GLU A 47 5.31 -13.80 6.01
C GLU A 47 5.13 -12.39 6.54
N LEU A 48 4.69 -12.30 7.81
CA LEU A 48 4.57 -11.05 8.55
C LEU A 48 5.71 -10.96 9.57
N GLY A 49 6.37 -9.81 9.64
CA GLY A 49 7.50 -9.56 10.55
C GLY A 49 7.16 -8.49 11.59
N ASP A 50 7.80 -8.54 12.75
CA ASP A 50 7.56 -7.63 13.89
C ASP A 50 7.80 -6.14 13.56
N ARG A 51 8.65 -5.87 12.57
CA ARG A 51 8.99 -4.50 12.15
C ARG A 51 7.86 -3.77 11.43
N TYR A 52 6.87 -4.49 10.91
CA TYR A 52 5.76 -3.88 10.18
C TYR A 52 4.91 -2.96 11.05
N ARG A 53 4.89 -3.17 12.37
CA ARG A 53 4.15 -2.31 13.30
C ARG A 53 4.70 -0.86 13.27
N GLN A 54 6.00 -0.70 13.49
CA GLN A 54 6.63 0.63 13.47
C GLN A 54 6.56 1.25 12.07
N GLN A 55 6.85 0.46 11.03
CA GLN A 55 6.79 0.90 9.65
C GLN A 55 5.40 1.42 9.27
N PHE A 56 4.34 0.72 9.67
CA PHE A 56 2.97 1.14 9.40
C PHE A 56 2.64 2.48 10.08
N LEU A 57 2.96 2.62 11.36
CA LEU A 57 2.74 3.87 12.10
C LEU A 57 3.53 5.04 11.51
N ASP A 58 4.77 4.79 11.06
CA ASP A 58 5.56 5.81 10.38
C ASP A 58 4.90 6.28 9.07
N TRP A 59 4.28 5.37 8.33
CA TRP A 59 3.63 5.70 7.05
C TRP A 59 2.29 6.42 7.19
N ILE A 60 1.56 6.17 8.27
CA ILE A 60 0.26 6.80 8.55
C ILE A 60 0.35 7.92 9.59
N HIS A 61 1.56 8.36 9.94
CA HIS A 61 1.72 9.48 10.89
C HIS A 61 0.78 10.65 10.53
N PRO A 62 0.10 11.30 11.52
CA PRO A 62 0.35 11.24 12.96
C PRO A 62 -0.47 10.14 13.72
N VAL A 63 -1.11 9.24 13.01
CA VAL A 63 -1.98 8.21 13.59
C VAL A 63 -1.18 7.26 14.52
N GLN A 64 -1.73 7.04 15.73
CA GLN A 64 -1.18 6.14 16.74
C GLN A 64 -2.13 4.93 16.95
N PRO A 65 -1.69 3.83 17.58
CA PRO A 65 -2.52 2.64 17.79
C PRO A 65 -3.87 2.93 18.45
N GLU A 66 -3.89 3.86 19.42
CA GLU A 66 -5.10 4.22 20.18
C GLU A 66 -6.18 4.85 19.29
N PHE A 67 -5.76 5.46 18.18
CA PHE A 67 -6.68 6.09 17.21
C PHE A 67 -7.64 5.09 16.58
N PHE A 68 -7.24 3.83 16.45
CA PHE A 68 -8.05 2.78 15.82
C PHE A 68 -9.21 2.29 16.70
N ARG A 69 -9.11 2.47 18.01
CA ARG A 69 -10.07 1.89 18.98
C ARG A 69 -11.51 2.26 18.65
N GLY A 70 -12.34 1.23 18.47
CA GLY A 70 -13.77 1.35 18.22
C GLY A 70 -14.17 1.96 16.88
N LYS A 71 -13.22 2.18 15.96
CA LYS A 71 -13.46 2.73 14.63
C LYS A 71 -13.74 1.65 13.59
N THR A 72 -14.60 2.00 12.63
CA THR A 72 -14.70 1.28 11.36
C THR A 72 -13.65 1.80 10.40
N VAL A 73 -12.81 0.90 9.90
CA VAL A 73 -11.61 1.23 9.13
C VAL A 73 -11.67 0.63 7.73
N LEU A 74 -11.27 1.40 6.71
CA LEU A 74 -11.13 0.95 5.33
C LEU A 74 -9.66 0.97 4.90
N GLU A 75 -9.13 -0.16 4.45
CA GLU A 75 -7.83 -0.25 3.80
C GLU A 75 -7.99 -0.42 2.30
N GLY A 76 -7.43 0.50 1.52
CA GLY A 76 -7.36 0.43 0.06
C GLY A 76 -6.03 -0.12 -0.40
N GLY A 77 -6.01 -1.38 -0.91
CA GLY A 77 -4.82 -2.09 -1.35
C GLY A 77 -4.12 -2.83 -0.21
N CYS A 78 -4.76 -3.88 0.31
CA CYS A 78 -4.26 -4.56 1.50
C CYS A 78 -3.09 -5.54 1.25
N GLY A 79 -2.84 -5.91 -0.01
CA GLY A 79 -1.79 -6.87 -0.37
C GLY A 79 -1.93 -8.17 0.44
N LYS A 80 -0.91 -8.49 1.23
CA LYS A 80 -0.91 -9.67 2.13
C LYS A 80 -1.59 -9.46 3.49
N GLY A 81 -2.26 -8.32 3.71
CA GLY A 81 -3.05 -8.06 4.93
C GLY A 81 -2.24 -7.65 6.16
N ARG A 82 -0.99 -7.18 6.00
CA ARG A 82 -0.12 -6.82 7.13
C ARG A 82 -0.64 -5.62 7.93
N HIS A 83 -1.16 -4.60 7.25
CA HIS A 83 -1.70 -3.41 7.90
C HIS A 83 -3.13 -3.65 8.39
N THR A 84 -3.90 -4.49 7.68
CA THR A 84 -5.21 -4.97 8.12
C THR A 84 -5.12 -5.64 9.48
N LEU A 85 -4.16 -6.59 9.63
CA LEU A 85 -3.91 -7.29 10.90
C LEU A 85 -3.59 -6.28 12.02
N LEU A 86 -2.66 -5.36 11.76
CA LEU A 86 -2.27 -4.35 12.74
C LEU A 86 -3.42 -3.42 13.13
N ALA A 87 -4.23 -2.96 12.17
CA ALA A 87 -5.40 -2.13 12.45
C ALA A 87 -6.42 -2.86 13.34
N ALA A 88 -6.64 -4.16 13.07
CA ALA A 88 -7.50 -5.00 13.88
C ALA A 88 -6.93 -5.21 15.31
N GLU A 89 -5.63 -5.49 15.43
CA GLU A 89 -4.92 -5.61 16.72
C GLU A 89 -4.91 -4.31 17.53
N PHE A 90 -4.91 -3.14 16.87
CA PHE A 90 -4.98 -1.84 17.54
C PHE A 90 -6.39 -1.53 18.08
N GLY A 91 -7.35 -2.43 17.89
CA GLY A 91 -8.69 -2.36 18.48
C GLY A 91 -9.71 -1.65 17.59
N ALA A 92 -9.53 -1.64 16.27
CA ALA A 92 -10.60 -1.26 15.37
C ALA A 92 -11.85 -2.11 15.62
N ALA A 93 -13.04 -1.50 15.56
CA ALA A 93 -14.29 -2.27 15.66
C ALA A 93 -14.44 -3.21 14.46
N GLU A 94 -14.17 -2.70 13.28
CA GLU A 94 -14.20 -3.45 12.02
C GLU A 94 -13.13 -2.91 11.07
N VAL A 95 -12.44 -3.79 10.36
CA VAL A 95 -11.51 -3.42 9.29
C VAL A 95 -11.97 -4.10 8.00
N VAL A 96 -12.36 -3.31 7.01
CA VAL A 96 -12.61 -3.81 5.65
C VAL A 96 -11.40 -3.50 4.79
N ALA A 97 -10.79 -4.53 4.23
CA ALA A 97 -9.56 -4.42 3.47
C ALA A 97 -9.77 -4.91 2.03
N VAL A 98 -9.45 -4.07 1.07
CA VAL A 98 -9.71 -4.32 -0.35
C VAL A 98 -8.39 -4.43 -1.11
N ASP A 99 -8.27 -5.43 -1.98
CA ASP A 99 -7.18 -5.54 -2.96
C ASP A 99 -7.70 -6.08 -4.29
N LEU A 100 -7.08 -5.65 -5.38
CA LEU A 100 -7.48 -6.08 -6.73
C LEU A 100 -6.93 -7.46 -7.08
N SER A 101 -5.80 -7.81 -6.51
CA SER A 101 -5.05 -9.02 -6.83
C SER A 101 -5.51 -10.25 -6.04
N ASP A 102 -5.03 -11.43 -6.45
CA ASP A 102 -5.21 -12.67 -5.69
C ASP A 102 -4.41 -12.70 -4.37
N ALA A 103 -3.71 -11.63 -4.00
CA ALA A 103 -3.09 -11.47 -2.68
C ALA A 103 -4.12 -11.51 -1.54
N VAL A 104 -5.38 -11.21 -1.84
CA VAL A 104 -6.50 -11.32 -0.89
C VAL A 104 -6.62 -12.72 -0.26
N ASP A 105 -6.18 -13.78 -0.95
CA ASP A 105 -6.15 -15.13 -0.39
C ASP A 105 -5.12 -15.23 0.75
N VAL A 106 -3.98 -14.56 0.58
CA VAL A 106 -2.92 -14.48 1.60
C VAL A 106 -3.35 -13.57 2.74
N ALA A 107 -3.95 -12.42 2.42
CA ALA A 107 -4.49 -11.49 3.42
C ALA A 107 -5.51 -12.20 4.33
N PHE A 108 -6.44 -12.94 3.74
CA PHE A 108 -7.44 -13.72 4.48
C PHE A 108 -6.80 -14.77 5.39
N GLN A 109 -5.75 -15.45 4.93
CA GLN A 109 -5.04 -16.41 5.77
C GLN A 109 -4.29 -15.73 6.93
N ASN A 110 -3.64 -14.60 6.66
CA ASN A 110 -2.88 -13.86 7.66
C ASN A 110 -3.77 -13.19 8.72
N THR A 111 -5.01 -12.86 8.38
CA THR A 111 -5.98 -12.20 9.28
C THR A 111 -7.04 -13.14 9.85
N ARG A 112 -7.02 -14.43 9.51
CA ARG A 112 -8.07 -15.40 9.88
C ARG A 112 -8.35 -15.55 11.39
N GLY A 113 -7.42 -15.13 12.24
CA GLY A 113 -7.57 -15.12 13.69
C GLY A 113 -8.28 -13.88 14.25
N MET A 114 -8.57 -12.90 13.36
CA MET A 114 -9.22 -11.64 13.72
C MET A 114 -10.67 -11.67 13.26
N GLU A 115 -11.60 -11.65 14.21
CA GLU A 115 -13.05 -11.65 13.90
C GLU A 115 -13.52 -10.33 13.28
N ASN A 116 -12.77 -9.24 13.53
CA ASN A 116 -13.04 -7.88 13.07
C ASN A 116 -12.29 -7.49 11.77
N ALA A 117 -11.70 -8.46 11.05
CA ALA A 117 -10.99 -8.21 9.79
C ALA A 117 -11.68 -8.89 8.61
N HIS A 118 -12.10 -8.09 7.62
CA HIS A 118 -12.86 -8.53 6.45
C HIS A 118 -12.11 -8.24 5.17
N ILE A 119 -11.72 -9.29 4.45
CA ILE A 119 -10.97 -9.19 3.20
C ILE A 119 -11.92 -9.27 2.01
N VAL A 120 -11.75 -8.37 1.05
CA VAL A 120 -12.57 -8.26 -0.16
C VAL A 120 -11.67 -8.12 -1.39
N GLN A 121 -11.94 -8.86 -2.46
CA GLN A 121 -11.31 -8.60 -3.75
C GLN A 121 -12.12 -7.55 -4.52
N GLY A 122 -11.49 -6.42 -4.84
CA GLY A 122 -12.17 -5.32 -5.52
C GLY A 122 -11.21 -4.26 -6.06
N ASP A 123 -11.74 -3.40 -6.91
CA ASP A 123 -11.02 -2.26 -7.49
C ASP A 123 -11.20 -1.03 -6.61
N ILE A 124 -10.09 -0.41 -6.20
CA ILE A 124 -10.10 0.81 -5.40
C ILE A 124 -10.81 1.98 -6.10
N HIS A 125 -10.78 2.03 -7.44
CA HIS A 125 -11.52 3.05 -8.21
C HIS A 125 -13.05 2.85 -8.19
N ARG A 126 -13.53 1.67 -7.79
CA ARG A 126 -14.95 1.27 -7.82
C ARG A 126 -15.31 0.46 -6.60
N LEU A 127 -14.99 0.98 -5.41
CA LEU A 127 -15.26 0.31 -4.15
C LEU A 127 -16.76 0.04 -3.98
N PRO A 128 -17.18 -1.24 -3.87
CA PRO A 128 -18.57 -1.62 -3.72
C PRO A 128 -19.04 -1.48 -2.24
N LEU A 129 -18.70 -0.36 -1.62
CA LEU A 129 -18.89 -0.12 -0.20
C LEU A 129 -19.68 1.17 0.03
N SER A 130 -20.47 1.20 1.10
CA SER A 130 -21.18 2.41 1.54
C SER A 130 -20.24 3.38 2.28
N PRO A 131 -20.56 4.69 2.35
CA PRO A 131 -19.75 5.70 3.05
C PRO A 131 -20.01 5.65 4.57
N VAL A 132 -19.43 4.66 5.24
CA VAL A 132 -19.67 4.38 6.68
C VAL A 132 -18.41 4.37 7.53
N PHE A 133 -17.23 4.56 6.93
CA PHE A 133 -15.97 4.39 7.63
C PHE A 133 -15.56 5.64 8.40
N ASP A 134 -15.01 5.43 9.60
CA ASP A 134 -14.43 6.47 10.45
C ASP A 134 -13.06 6.89 9.96
N TYR A 135 -12.33 5.93 9.40
CA TYR A 135 -10.96 6.10 8.94
C TYR A 135 -10.70 5.27 7.70
N GLY A 136 -10.04 5.85 6.72
CA GLY A 136 -9.56 5.14 5.55
C GLY A 136 -8.08 5.37 5.34
N PHE A 137 -7.35 4.33 4.91
CA PHE A 137 -5.95 4.49 4.55
C PHE A 137 -5.58 3.68 3.31
N SER A 138 -4.55 4.16 2.60
CA SER A 138 -3.94 3.45 1.48
C SER A 138 -2.44 3.66 1.50
N VAL A 139 -1.69 2.57 1.69
CA VAL A 139 -0.24 2.60 1.89
C VAL A 139 0.46 1.79 0.81
N GLY A 140 1.25 2.46 -0.02
CA GLY A 140 2.04 1.79 -1.06
C GLY A 140 1.24 1.34 -2.29
N VAL A 141 0.06 1.92 -2.55
CA VAL A 141 -0.87 1.43 -3.58
C VAL A 141 -1.25 2.48 -4.60
N LEU A 142 -1.67 3.67 -4.18
CA LEU A 142 -2.24 4.69 -5.07
C LEU A 142 -1.35 5.00 -6.27
N HIS A 143 -0.05 5.08 -6.06
CA HIS A 143 0.92 5.35 -7.12
C HIS A 143 1.10 4.20 -8.12
N HIS A 144 0.48 3.04 -7.89
CA HIS A 144 0.42 1.91 -8.84
C HIS A 144 -0.91 1.85 -9.60
N LEU A 145 -1.83 2.77 -9.33
CA LEU A 145 -3.09 2.86 -10.05
C LEU A 145 -2.91 3.61 -11.38
N PRO A 146 -3.73 3.33 -12.39
CA PRO A 146 -3.77 4.12 -13.63
C PRO A 146 -4.03 5.62 -13.39
N ASP A 147 -4.88 5.92 -12.42
CA ASP A 147 -5.23 7.27 -11.96
C ASP A 147 -5.16 7.31 -10.42
N PRO A 148 -3.99 7.70 -9.86
CA PRO A 148 -3.77 7.74 -8.42
C PRO A 148 -4.73 8.66 -7.66
N GLU A 149 -5.01 9.84 -8.21
CA GLU A 149 -5.87 10.83 -7.58
C GLU A 149 -7.33 10.38 -7.53
N ARG A 150 -7.81 9.74 -8.59
CA ARG A 150 -9.14 9.13 -8.63
C ARG A 150 -9.25 7.98 -7.62
N GLY A 151 -8.19 7.19 -7.45
CA GLY A 151 -8.13 6.15 -6.41
C GLY A 151 -8.27 6.74 -5.01
N PHE A 152 -7.56 7.84 -4.73
CA PHE A 152 -7.67 8.58 -3.48
C PHE A 152 -9.10 9.14 -3.27
N ALA A 153 -9.69 9.76 -4.31
CA ALA A 153 -11.05 10.27 -4.25
C ALA A 153 -12.09 9.18 -3.99
N SER A 154 -11.92 8.00 -4.59
CA SER A 154 -12.79 6.85 -4.35
C SER A 154 -12.70 6.36 -2.90
N LEU A 155 -11.50 6.23 -2.35
CA LEU A 155 -11.30 5.89 -0.94
C LEU A 155 -11.98 6.93 -0.03
N LEU A 156 -11.73 8.21 -0.28
CA LEU A 156 -12.30 9.32 0.49
C LEU A 156 -13.83 9.30 0.47
N SER A 157 -14.45 8.94 -0.65
CA SER A 157 -15.92 8.86 -0.79
C SER A 157 -16.58 7.82 0.13
N LYS A 158 -15.81 6.93 0.76
CA LYS A 158 -16.31 5.91 1.69
C LYS A 158 -16.18 6.31 3.15
N ILE A 159 -15.54 7.45 3.42
CA ILE A 159 -15.33 7.95 4.76
C ILE A 159 -16.43 8.96 5.10
N ARG A 160 -17.01 8.80 6.27
CA ARG A 160 -18.08 9.70 6.75
C ARG A 160 -17.57 11.10 7.07
N ALA A 161 -18.47 12.07 7.13
CA ALA A 161 -18.15 13.41 7.64
C ALA A 161 -17.56 13.33 9.06
N GLY A 162 -16.52 14.09 9.34
CA GLY A 162 -15.74 14.04 10.59
C GLY A 162 -14.77 12.87 10.70
N GLY A 163 -14.75 11.95 9.73
CA GLY A 163 -13.77 10.87 9.64
C GLY A 163 -12.39 11.36 9.12
N HIS A 164 -11.43 10.44 8.98
CA HIS A 164 -10.07 10.80 8.62
C HIS A 164 -9.53 9.90 7.50
N VAL A 165 -8.53 10.39 6.78
CA VAL A 165 -7.86 9.65 5.72
C VAL A 165 -6.34 9.75 5.86
N SER A 166 -5.63 8.64 5.57
CA SER A 166 -4.18 8.63 5.36
C SER A 166 -3.81 8.04 4.01
N ALA A 167 -2.77 8.58 3.40
CA ALA A 167 -2.19 7.99 2.19
C ALA A 167 -0.66 8.08 2.24
N TRP A 168 0.01 7.03 1.72
CA TRP A 168 1.45 7.02 1.53
C TRP A 168 1.79 6.64 0.10
N VAL A 169 2.61 7.46 -0.56
CA VAL A 169 2.93 7.33 -1.99
C VAL A 169 4.43 7.58 -2.26
N TYR A 170 4.94 7.05 -3.37
CA TYR A 170 6.29 7.33 -3.83
C TYR A 170 6.44 8.80 -4.24
N GLY A 171 7.46 9.46 -3.70
CA GLY A 171 7.84 10.83 -4.03
C GLY A 171 8.69 10.90 -5.30
N ARG A 172 8.57 11.98 -6.06
CA ARG A 172 9.48 12.28 -7.18
C ARG A 172 10.79 12.85 -6.66
N GLU A 173 10.69 13.66 -5.63
CA GLU A 173 11.82 14.26 -4.93
C GLU A 173 12.63 13.18 -4.23
N GLY A 174 13.93 13.16 -4.51
CA GLY A 174 14.84 12.16 -4.00
C GLY A 174 14.91 10.86 -4.82
N ASN A 175 13.98 10.59 -5.74
CA ASN A 175 13.94 9.38 -6.57
C ASN A 175 14.42 9.59 -8.02
N GLY A 176 15.22 10.63 -8.29
CA GLY A 176 15.64 10.95 -9.66
C GLY A 176 16.27 9.77 -10.42
N TRP A 177 17.14 9.00 -9.77
CA TRP A 177 17.77 7.85 -10.41
C TRP A 177 16.77 6.71 -10.69
N ILE A 178 15.80 6.48 -9.82
CA ILE A 178 14.74 5.48 -10.05
C ILE A 178 13.89 5.93 -11.25
N VAL A 179 13.51 7.20 -11.30
CA VAL A 179 12.70 7.75 -12.40
C VAL A 179 13.44 7.65 -13.73
N HIS A 180 14.75 7.96 -13.75
CA HIS A 180 15.51 8.05 -15.00
C HIS A 180 16.19 6.74 -15.42
N LEU A 181 16.50 5.82 -14.49
CA LEU A 181 17.17 4.56 -14.80
C LEU A 181 16.26 3.34 -14.59
N VAL A 182 15.57 3.24 -13.44
CA VAL A 182 14.78 2.05 -13.12
C VAL A 182 13.45 2.06 -13.88
N SER A 183 12.79 3.20 -14.02
CA SER A 183 11.49 3.26 -14.70
C SER A 183 11.56 2.87 -16.19
N PRO A 184 12.55 3.27 -17.00
CA PRO A 184 12.74 2.74 -18.35
C PRO A 184 12.99 1.23 -18.37
N LEU A 185 13.82 0.71 -17.45
CA LEU A 185 14.08 -0.73 -17.33
C LEU A 185 12.79 -1.50 -16.98
N ARG A 186 11.96 -0.95 -16.12
CA ARG A 186 10.66 -1.50 -15.71
C ARG A 186 9.73 -1.73 -16.91
N SER A 187 9.77 -0.90 -17.93
CA SER A 187 8.97 -1.09 -19.15
C SER A 187 9.26 -2.42 -19.84
N ILE A 188 10.46 -2.96 -19.66
CA ILE A 188 10.89 -4.26 -20.19
C ILE A 188 10.65 -5.35 -19.13
N THR A 189 11.16 -5.15 -17.92
CA THR A 189 11.14 -6.17 -16.86
C THR A 189 9.72 -6.54 -16.40
N SER A 190 8.79 -5.60 -16.41
CA SER A 190 7.37 -5.86 -16.12
C SER A 190 6.67 -6.81 -17.11
N ARG A 191 7.31 -7.13 -18.25
CA ARG A 191 6.81 -8.13 -19.22
C ARG A 191 7.39 -9.53 -18.97
N VAL A 192 8.41 -9.61 -18.13
CA VAL A 192 9.03 -10.90 -17.76
C VAL A 192 8.07 -11.65 -16.83
N PRO A 193 7.88 -12.97 -17.01
CA PRO A 193 7.08 -13.75 -16.08
C PRO A 193 7.58 -13.61 -14.62
N PRO A 194 6.71 -13.43 -13.63
CA PRO A 194 7.10 -13.12 -12.25
C PRO A 194 8.13 -14.07 -11.65
N ARG A 195 8.04 -15.37 -11.94
CA ARG A 195 9.01 -16.38 -11.47
C ARG A 195 10.45 -16.14 -11.94
N TRP A 196 10.63 -15.68 -13.19
CA TRP A 196 11.94 -15.36 -13.73
C TRP A 196 12.43 -14.01 -13.22
N LEU A 197 11.52 -13.04 -13.12
CA LEU A 197 11.82 -11.74 -12.56
C LEU A 197 12.28 -11.85 -11.11
N ASP A 198 11.65 -12.74 -10.33
CA ASP A 198 12.03 -13.02 -8.96
C ASP A 198 13.45 -13.61 -8.86
N SER A 199 13.83 -14.51 -9.78
CA SER A 199 15.21 -15.02 -9.85
C SER A 199 16.22 -13.92 -10.22
N ILE A 200 15.87 -13.03 -11.16
CA ILE A 200 16.67 -11.85 -11.51
C ILE A 200 16.81 -10.92 -10.30
N SER A 201 15.72 -10.67 -9.59
CA SER A 201 15.71 -9.85 -8.38
C SER A 201 16.63 -10.42 -7.29
N ALA A 202 16.70 -11.74 -7.14
CA ALA A 202 17.63 -12.36 -6.20
C ALA A 202 19.09 -12.02 -6.51
N VAL A 203 19.49 -12.07 -7.78
CA VAL A 203 20.85 -11.73 -8.21
C VAL A 203 21.12 -10.23 -8.00
N LEU A 204 20.19 -9.36 -8.41
CA LEU A 204 20.33 -7.92 -8.26
C LEU A 204 20.31 -7.47 -6.79
N THR A 205 19.68 -8.22 -5.92
CA THR A 205 19.68 -7.92 -4.48
C THR A 205 21.02 -8.17 -3.81
N LEU A 206 21.86 -9.05 -4.32
CA LEU A 206 23.15 -9.35 -3.70
C LEU A 206 24.01 -8.08 -3.47
N PRO A 207 24.34 -7.28 -4.50
CA PRO A 207 25.13 -6.08 -4.29
C PRO A 207 24.38 -5.06 -3.40
N VAL A 208 23.07 -4.93 -3.52
CA VAL A 208 22.27 -4.04 -2.67
C VAL A 208 22.37 -4.46 -1.20
N PHE A 209 22.21 -5.75 -0.91
CA PHE A 209 22.27 -6.31 0.44
C PHE A 209 23.62 -6.09 1.10
N PHE A 210 24.71 -6.38 0.40
CA PHE A 210 26.03 -6.15 0.95
C PHE A 210 26.33 -4.66 1.14
N THR A 211 25.96 -3.81 0.18
CA THR A 211 26.13 -2.35 0.29
C THR A 211 25.34 -1.79 1.47
N THR A 212 24.08 -2.17 1.63
CA THR A 212 23.26 -1.69 2.74
C THR A 212 23.84 -2.13 4.10
N ARG A 213 24.35 -3.35 4.19
CA ARG A 213 24.96 -3.87 5.43
C ARG A 213 26.28 -3.23 5.76
N LEU A 214 27.18 -3.07 4.79
CA LEU A 214 28.54 -2.60 5.00
C LEU A 214 28.64 -1.07 5.11
N VAL A 215 27.87 -0.35 4.28
CA VAL A 215 27.96 1.12 4.18
C VAL A 215 26.92 1.81 5.05
N TYR A 216 25.68 1.31 5.05
CA TYR A 216 24.53 1.95 5.69
C TYR A 216 24.07 1.25 6.97
N GLY A 217 24.63 0.10 7.29
CA GLY A 217 24.35 -0.65 8.51
C GLY A 217 24.88 0.04 9.78
N PRO A 218 24.60 -0.51 10.98
CA PRO A 218 24.92 0.13 12.27
C PRO A 218 26.38 0.54 12.43
N SER A 219 27.32 -0.17 11.81
CA SER A 219 28.75 0.11 11.89
C SER A 219 29.24 1.15 10.86
N GLY A 220 28.71 1.13 9.62
CA GLY A 220 29.11 2.06 8.55
C GLY A 220 28.24 3.33 8.51
N GLY A 221 26.93 3.19 8.73
CA GLY A 221 25.97 4.29 8.63
C GLY A 221 26.16 5.38 9.68
N ARG A 222 26.76 5.08 10.84
CA ARG A 222 27.10 6.07 11.88
C ARG A 222 28.17 7.05 11.45
N LEU A 223 29.06 6.66 10.52
CA LEU A 223 30.20 7.50 10.11
C LEU A 223 29.93 8.29 8.83
N PHE A 224 29.22 7.71 7.84
CA PHE A 224 29.08 8.31 6.52
C PHE A 224 27.69 8.12 5.89
N GLY A 225 26.88 7.15 6.34
CA GLY A 225 25.67 6.71 5.64
C GLY A 225 24.62 7.80 5.39
N HIS A 226 24.40 8.72 6.34
CA HIS A 226 23.42 9.80 6.20
C HIS A 226 23.84 10.89 5.20
N SER A 227 25.15 11.03 4.93
CA SER A 227 25.68 12.02 3.99
C SER A 227 25.74 11.53 2.55
N LEU A 228 25.51 10.22 2.33
CA LEU A 228 25.54 9.61 1.02
C LEU A 228 24.17 9.65 0.34
N PRO A 229 24.12 9.61 -1.00
CA PRO A 229 22.84 9.53 -1.71
C PRO A 229 21.97 8.38 -1.19
N TYR A 230 20.68 8.64 -0.97
CA TYR A 230 19.75 7.68 -0.39
C TYR A 230 20.06 7.21 1.05
N GLY A 231 20.91 7.94 1.78
CA GLY A 231 21.38 7.54 3.10
C GLY A 231 20.26 7.18 4.08
N GLU A 232 19.20 7.97 4.14
CA GLU A 232 18.03 7.70 4.99
C GLU A 232 17.35 6.38 4.62
N TYR A 233 17.00 6.22 3.34
CA TYR A 233 16.29 5.02 2.87
C TYR A 233 17.15 3.76 2.95
N LEU A 234 18.41 3.81 2.52
CA LEU A 234 19.30 2.66 2.56
C LEU A 234 19.66 2.26 3.98
N SER A 235 19.80 3.21 4.90
CA SER A 235 19.95 2.94 6.33
C SER A 235 18.70 2.31 6.94
N TYR A 236 17.53 2.75 6.50
CA TYR A 236 16.24 2.18 6.92
C TYR A 236 16.08 0.72 6.51
N ILE A 237 16.46 0.34 5.27
CA ILE A 237 16.36 -1.04 4.80
C ILE A 237 17.57 -1.92 5.18
N ALA A 238 18.67 -1.33 5.62
CA ALA A 238 19.89 -2.07 5.98
C ALA A 238 19.67 -3.22 6.99
N PRO A 239 18.83 -3.08 8.04
CA PRO A 239 18.55 -4.17 8.96
C PRO A 239 17.59 -5.25 8.41
N PHE A 240 16.99 -5.04 7.22
CA PHE A 240 16.05 -6.01 6.64
C PHE A 240 16.78 -7.28 6.20
N PRO A 241 16.16 -8.47 6.37
CA PRO A 241 16.71 -9.71 5.85
C PRO A 241 16.76 -9.67 4.31
N PHE A 242 17.64 -10.50 3.74
CA PHE A 242 17.83 -10.58 2.28
C PHE A 242 16.51 -10.77 1.52
N ARG A 243 15.62 -11.60 2.05
CA ARG A 243 14.32 -11.89 1.44
C ARG A 243 13.43 -10.65 1.33
N GLU A 244 13.42 -9.77 2.34
CA GLU A 244 12.66 -8.52 2.29
C GLU A 244 13.29 -7.50 1.34
N GLN A 245 14.62 -7.38 1.33
CA GLN A 245 15.29 -6.52 0.35
C GLN A 245 15.07 -7.02 -1.08
N ARG A 246 14.99 -8.34 -1.28
CA ARG A 246 14.63 -8.94 -2.57
C ARG A 246 13.19 -8.61 -2.98
N SER A 247 12.22 -8.63 -2.07
CA SER A 247 10.84 -8.19 -2.35
C SER A 247 10.82 -6.73 -2.81
N ILE A 248 11.57 -5.84 -2.14
CA ILE A 248 11.70 -4.43 -2.55
C ILE A 248 12.28 -4.31 -3.97
N VAL A 249 13.34 -5.05 -4.30
CA VAL A 249 13.94 -5.04 -5.65
C VAL A 249 12.95 -5.60 -6.67
N PHE A 250 12.23 -6.67 -6.33
CA PHE A 250 11.19 -7.24 -7.18
C PHE A 250 10.09 -6.23 -7.49
N ASP A 251 9.53 -5.55 -6.48
CA ASP A 251 8.50 -4.52 -6.63
C ASP A 251 8.95 -3.42 -7.60
N HIS A 252 10.16 -2.90 -7.42
CA HIS A 252 10.71 -1.89 -8.33
C HIS A 252 10.79 -2.33 -9.79
N LEU A 253 10.89 -3.61 -10.09
CA LEU A 253 11.02 -4.17 -11.43
C LEU A 253 9.71 -4.70 -12.00
N ALA A 254 8.78 -5.11 -11.14
CA ALA A 254 7.59 -5.87 -11.51
C ALA A 254 6.40 -5.00 -11.91
N ALA A 255 6.17 -3.89 -11.20
CA ALA A 255 4.97 -3.07 -11.37
C ALA A 255 5.01 -2.28 -12.69
N PRO A 256 4.14 -2.57 -13.70
CA PRO A 256 4.14 -1.84 -14.96
C PRO A 256 3.70 -0.38 -14.83
N ILE A 257 2.91 -0.07 -13.81
CA ILE A 257 2.48 1.29 -13.46
C ILE A 257 3.16 1.68 -12.16
N SER A 258 3.84 2.82 -12.15
CA SER A 258 4.40 3.41 -10.94
C SER A 258 4.62 4.89 -11.16
N HIS A 259 3.80 5.69 -10.52
CA HIS A 259 3.88 7.14 -10.53
C HIS A 259 4.79 7.61 -9.39
N TYR A 260 5.58 8.64 -9.65
CA TYR A 260 6.38 9.33 -8.64
C TYR A 260 5.80 10.74 -8.51
N LEU A 261 5.13 11.00 -7.41
CA LEU A 261 4.34 12.22 -7.20
C LEU A 261 5.20 13.34 -6.63
N ARG A 262 4.98 14.56 -7.10
CA ARG A 262 5.55 15.74 -6.46
C ARG A 262 4.78 16.04 -5.17
N GLY A 263 5.47 16.63 -4.18
CA GLY A 263 4.83 16.99 -2.92
C GLY A 263 3.65 17.93 -3.11
N ASP A 264 3.80 18.93 -3.98
CA ASP A 264 2.75 19.90 -4.29
C ASP A 264 1.52 19.23 -4.94
N ASP A 265 1.75 18.30 -5.90
CA ASP A 265 0.67 17.56 -6.56
C ASP A 265 -0.09 16.70 -5.53
N PHE A 266 0.64 16.03 -4.64
CA PHE A 266 0.04 15.17 -3.61
C PHE A 266 -0.72 15.99 -2.56
N THR A 267 -0.19 17.15 -2.14
CA THR A 267 -0.88 18.09 -1.24
C THR A 267 -2.15 18.63 -1.89
N GLY A 268 -2.09 18.95 -3.19
CA GLY A 268 -3.25 19.40 -3.95
C GLY A 268 -4.45 18.42 -3.94
N TRP A 269 -4.21 17.10 -3.77
CA TRP A 269 -5.31 16.14 -3.65
C TRP A 269 -6.17 16.38 -2.42
N PHE A 270 -5.57 16.82 -1.32
CA PHE A 270 -6.26 17.11 -0.06
C PHE A 270 -6.94 18.48 -0.11
N GLU A 271 -6.23 19.49 -0.61
CA GLU A 271 -6.70 20.87 -0.67
C GLU A 271 -7.89 21.03 -1.64
N ALA A 272 -7.80 20.44 -2.84
CA ALA A 272 -8.86 20.50 -3.85
C ALA A 272 -10.19 19.88 -3.38
N ARG A 273 -10.15 19.08 -2.31
CA ARG A 273 -11.34 18.45 -1.71
C ARG A 273 -11.79 19.13 -0.44
N GLY A 274 -11.18 20.26 -0.07
CA GLY A 274 -11.55 21.04 1.10
C GLY A 274 -11.39 20.27 2.40
N LEU A 275 -10.41 19.37 2.51
CA LEU A 275 -10.16 18.62 3.73
C LEU A 275 -9.55 19.52 4.80
N GLY A 276 -9.90 19.27 6.05
CA GLY A 276 -9.36 19.96 7.22
C GLY A 276 -8.18 19.20 7.83
N GLU A 277 -7.42 19.88 8.71
CA GLU A 277 -6.31 19.28 9.46
C GLU A 277 -5.29 18.57 8.56
N VAL A 278 -5.03 19.14 7.36
CA VAL A 278 -4.15 18.54 6.37
C VAL A 278 -2.71 18.58 6.84
N THR A 279 -2.07 17.41 6.88
CA THR A 279 -0.63 17.26 7.10
C THR A 279 -0.06 16.44 5.97
N VAL A 280 0.90 16.97 5.23
CA VAL A 280 1.67 16.25 4.20
C VAL A 280 3.15 16.40 4.50
N ASP A 281 3.78 15.26 4.78
CA ASP A 281 5.19 15.21 5.16
C ASP A 281 6.00 14.36 4.18
N ARG A 282 7.25 14.79 3.97
CA ARG A 282 8.24 13.97 3.28
C ARG A 282 8.76 12.90 4.23
N HIS A 283 8.78 11.64 3.76
CA HIS A 283 9.23 10.50 4.55
C HIS A 283 10.41 9.80 3.87
N ASN A 284 11.47 9.48 4.63
CA ASN A 284 12.71 8.82 4.17
C ASN A 284 13.32 9.47 2.91
N ALA A 285 13.15 10.78 2.74
CA ALA A 285 13.61 11.58 1.61
C ALA A 285 13.17 11.08 0.21
N ASN A 286 12.27 10.08 0.11
CA ASN A 286 11.88 9.45 -1.16
C ASN A 286 10.37 9.19 -1.31
N SER A 287 9.57 9.57 -0.35
CA SER A 287 8.12 9.32 -0.33
C SER A 287 7.36 10.43 0.36
N TRP A 288 6.05 10.45 0.17
CA TRP A 288 5.13 11.38 0.81
C TRP A 288 4.10 10.60 1.63
N ARG A 289 3.79 11.09 2.80
CA ARG A 289 2.67 10.64 3.63
C ARG A 289 1.74 11.81 3.88
N GLY A 290 0.44 11.57 3.81
CA GLY A 290 -0.58 12.59 4.03
C GLY A 290 -1.64 12.09 4.99
N PHE A 291 -2.12 12.99 5.84
CA PHE A 291 -3.24 12.77 6.75
C PHE A 291 -4.17 13.97 6.67
N ALA A 292 -5.49 13.73 6.77
CA ALA A 292 -6.49 14.79 6.82
C ALA A 292 -7.79 14.34 7.47
N ARG A 293 -8.60 15.32 7.88
CA ARG A 293 -9.96 15.14 8.38
C ARG A 293 -10.99 15.55 7.32
N ILE A 294 -12.06 14.78 7.18
CA ILE A 294 -13.21 15.16 6.36
C ILE A 294 -14.05 16.18 7.13
N PRO A 295 -14.30 17.39 6.59
CA PRO A 295 -15.12 18.38 7.27
C PRO A 295 -16.49 17.86 7.62
N THR A 296 -17.01 18.32 8.76
CA THR A 296 -18.43 18.19 9.11
C THR A 296 -19.24 19.31 8.49
N THR A 297 -20.57 19.16 8.45
CA THR A 297 -21.46 20.24 7.97
C THR A 297 -21.39 21.51 8.84
N VAL A 298 -20.82 21.40 10.04
CA VAL A 298 -20.63 22.52 10.99
C VAL A 298 -19.35 23.31 10.66
N ASP A 299 -18.40 22.72 9.97
CA ASP A 299 -17.10 23.32 9.62
C ASP A 299 -17.17 24.14 8.30
N ARG A 300 -18.36 24.25 7.67
CA ARG A 300 -18.60 25.00 6.43
C ARG A 300 -19.33 26.36 6.71
#